data_de57a207d485badcb786a59d1c021be5
#
_entry.id   de57a207d485badcb786a59d1c021be5
#
_cell.length_a   1.000
_cell.length_b   1.000
_cell.length_c   1.000
_cell.angle_alpha   90.00
_cell.angle_beta   90.00
_cell.angle_gamma   90.00
#
_symmetry.space_group_name_H-M   'P 1'
#
loop_
_entity.id
_entity.type
_entity.pdbx_description
1 polymer ?
#
loop_
_entity_poly.entity_id
_entity_poly.type
_entity_poly.pdbx_seq_one_letter_code
_entity_poly.pdbx_strand_id
1 'polypeptide(L)'
;MTNVPSTGPVVPPPPVWDARPVDTAVRYGGFWIRTVAAIIDGIILLVAGTIVSRFIVPPPVLPAEPQFKTFGEVYGYMNAVIAATTPTQMVIFWAALYWVYFAFQEASPAQATLGKRALGLRVSSVEGGRLDLAKATLRTWPMYLPAAAL
;
A
#
# COMPACT_ATOMS: atom_id res chain seq x y z
N MET A 1 74.63 -3.14 -12.05
CA MET A 1 73.57 -2.25 -12.69
C MET A 1 72.31 -2.39 -11.90
N THR A 2 72.05 -1.48 -10.96
CA THR A 2 70.90 -1.49 -10.10
C THR A 2 69.73 -0.75 -10.81
N ASN A 3 68.74 -1.52 -11.14
CA ASN A 3 67.48 -0.99 -11.78
C ASN A 3 66.69 -0.24 -10.75
N VAL A 4 66.73 1.10 -10.76
CA VAL A 4 65.90 1.95 -9.93
C VAL A 4 64.54 2.07 -10.63
N PRO A 5 63.44 1.61 -10.03
CA PRO A 5 62.14 1.83 -10.64
C PRO A 5 61.80 3.33 -10.65
N SER A 6 61.53 3.87 -11.83
CA SER A 6 61.04 5.24 -11.98
C SER A 6 59.71 5.39 -11.31
N THR A 7 59.68 6.01 -10.15
CA THR A 7 58.42 6.49 -9.51
C THR A 7 57.90 7.62 -10.37
N GLY A 8 56.86 7.34 -11.18
CA GLY A 8 56.12 8.37 -11.85
C GLY A 8 55.54 9.39 -10.84
N PRO A 9 55.17 10.59 -11.28
CA PRO A 9 54.66 11.62 -10.38
C PRO A 9 53.42 11.08 -9.64
N VAL A 10 53.52 11.04 -8.31
CA VAL A 10 52.35 10.72 -7.43
C VAL A 10 51.37 11.85 -7.56
N VAL A 11 50.29 11.62 -8.31
CA VAL A 11 49.20 12.57 -8.36
C VAL A 11 48.49 12.51 -7.01
N PRO A 12 48.45 13.60 -6.23
CA PRO A 12 47.76 13.60 -4.95
C PRO A 12 46.28 13.31 -5.18
N PRO A 13 45.60 12.57 -4.26
CA PRO A 13 44.17 12.35 -4.35
C PRO A 13 43.44 13.69 -4.38
N PRO A 14 42.35 13.80 -5.15
CA PRO A 14 41.57 15.04 -5.19
C PRO A 14 41.09 15.40 -3.76
N PRO A 15 41.06 16.68 -3.42
CA PRO A 15 40.62 17.14 -2.12
C PRO A 15 39.18 16.66 -1.84
N VAL A 16 38.93 16.25 -0.61
CA VAL A 16 37.64 15.63 -0.17
C VAL A 16 36.42 16.50 -0.48
N TRP A 17 36.59 17.82 -0.61
CA TRP A 17 35.52 18.75 -1.00
C TRP A 17 35.17 18.68 -2.50
N ASP A 18 36.03 18.12 -3.35
CA ASP A 18 35.75 17.86 -4.77
C ASP A 18 35.02 16.51 -5.00
N ALA A 19 34.91 15.69 -3.98
CA ALA A 19 34.03 14.53 -4.02
C ALA A 19 32.60 15.05 -4.12
N ARG A 20 32.09 15.22 -5.35
CA ARG A 20 30.67 15.42 -5.56
C ARG A 20 29.97 14.27 -4.84
N PRO A 21 29.05 14.55 -3.90
CA PRO A 21 28.24 13.49 -3.33
C PRO A 21 27.68 12.73 -4.53
N VAL A 22 28.00 11.45 -4.63
CA VAL A 22 27.30 10.58 -5.59
C VAL A 22 25.83 10.75 -5.23
N ASP A 23 25.07 11.36 -6.13
CA ASP A 23 23.69 11.78 -5.88
C ASP A 23 22.79 10.54 -5.80
N THR A 24 23.07 9.69 -4.83
CA THR A 24 22.21 8.62 -4.33
C THR A 24 21.19 9.17 -3.35
N ALA A 25 20.89 10.48 -3.47
CA ALA A 25 19.88 11.13 -2.68
C ALA A 25 18.54 10.46 -2.99
N VAL A 26 18.13 9.57 -2.10
CA VAL A 26 16.79 8.99 -2.10
C VAL A 26 15.81 10.16 -2.01
N ARG A 27 15.20 10.52 -3.15
CA ARG A 27 14.18 11.55 -3.19
C ARG A 27 12.89 10.96 -2.61
N TYR A 28 12.56 11.39 -1.42
CA TYR A 28 11.28 10.99 -0.80
C TYR A 28 10.12 11.60 -1.59
N GLY A 29 9.19 10.74 -2.01
CA GLY A 29 7.94 11.20 -2.62
C GLY A 29 7.18 12.09 -1.62
N GLY A 30 6.81 13.29 -2.03
CA GLY A 30 6.02 14.22 -1.23
C GLY A 30 4.65 13.65 -0.86
N PHE A 31 3.98 14.31 0.08
CA PHE A 31 2.64 13.90 0.55
C PHE A 31 1.65 13.72 -0.62
N TRP A 32 1.55 14.70 -1.50
CA TRP A 32 0.58 14.69 -2.60
C TRP A 32 0.76 13.54 -3.58
N ILE A 33 1.99 13.22 -3.95
CA ILE A 33 2.25 12.12 -4.88
C ILE A 33 1.88 10.75 -4.25
N ARG A 34 2.06 10.60 -2.93
CA ARG A 34 1.62 9.40 -2.21
C ARG A 34 0.10 9.32 -2.12
N THR A 35 -0.58 10.45 -1.92
CA THR A 35 -2.03 10.53 -1.90
C THR A 35 -2.62 10.15 -3.26
N VAL A 36 -2.07 10.68 -4.35
CA VAL A 36 -2.50 10.31 -5.71
C VAL A 36 -2.26 8.81 -5.98
N ALA A 37 -1.11 8.27 -5.55
CA ALA A 37 -0.86 6.82 -5.65
C ALA A 37 -1.92 6.01 -4.92
N ALA A 38 -2.28 6.40 -3.70
CA ALA A 38 -3.29 5.72 -2.89
C ALA A 38 -4.70 5.81 -3.51
N ILE A 39 -5.03 6.93 -4.14
CA ILE A 39 -6.30 7.09 -4.88
C ILE A 39 -6.34 6.13 -6.07
N ILE A 40 -5.27 6.04 -6.86
CA ILE A 40 -5.18 5.11 -7.99
C ILE A 40 -5.32 3.66 -7.50
N ASP A 41 -4.59 3.28 -6.46
CA ASP A 41 -4.68 1.94 -5.86
C ASP A 41 -6.10 1.67 -5.34
N GLY A 42 -6.74 2.66 -4.70
CA GLY A 42 -8.12 2.58 -4.21
C GLY A 42 -9.13 2.35 -5.33
N ILE A 43 -9.01 3.05 -6.45
CA ILE A 43 -9.89 2.85 -7.62
C ILE A 43 -9.69 1.44 -8.20
N ILE A 44 -8.46 0.98 -8.35
CA ILE A 44 -8.16 -0.36 -8.86
C ILE A 44 -8.80 -1.42 -7.95
N LEU A 45 -8.60 -1.32 -6.63
CA LEU A 45 -9.17 -2.23 -5.66
C LEU A 45 -10.69 -2.18 -5.65
N LEU A 46 -11.29 -0.99 -5.72
CA LEU A 46 -12.74 -0.83 -5.75
C LEU A 46 -13.34 -1.55 -6.97
N VAL A 47 -12.80 -1.30 -8.15
CA VAL A 47 -13.31 -1.91 -9.39
C VAL A 47 -13.10 -3.42 -9.39
N ALA A 48 -11.85 -3.86 -9.18
CA ALA A 48 -11.53 -5.28 -9.16
C ALA A 48 -12.25 -6.03 -8.03
N GLY A 49 -12.27 -5.46 -6.82
CA GLY A 49 -12.93 -6.05 -5.66
C GLY A 49 -14.44 -6.15 -5.85
N THR A 50 -15.08 -5.14 -6.41
CA THR A 50 -16.52 -5.20 -6.71
C THR A 50 -16.84 -6.29 -7.72
N ILE A 51 -16.03 -6.43 -8.78
CA ILE A 51 -16.23 -7.49 -9.77
C ILE A 51 -16.06 -8.87 -9.12
N VAL A 52 -14.97 -9.09 -8.39
CA VAL A 52 -14.65 -10.37 -7.75
C VAL A 52 -15.65 -10.72 -6.65
N SER A 53 -16.09 -9.75 -5.86
CA SER A 53 -17.07 -9.98 -4.79
C SER A 53 -18.39 -10.55 -5.32
N ARG A 54 -18.79 -10.21 -6.55
CA ARG A 54 -20.00 -10.74 -7.18
C ARG A 54 -19.98 -12.27 -7.37
N PHE A 55 -18.80 -12.86 -7.44
CA PHE A 55 -18.63 -14.32 -7.62
C PHE A 55 -18.41 -15.06 -6.31
N ILE A 56 -17.94 -14.36 -5.26
CA ILE A 56 -17.51 -15.01 -4.01
C ILE A 56 -18.51 -14.73 -2.88
N VAL A 57 -19.08 -13.52 -2.83
CA VAL A 57 -19.98 -13.11 -1.75
C VAL A 57 -21.42 -13.18 -2.23
N PRO A 58 -22.31 -13.94 -1.56
CA PRO A 58 -23.72 -13.99 -1.93
C PRO A 58 -24.36 -12.60 -1.84
N PRO A 59 -25.36 -12.30 -2.69
CA PRO A 59 -26.05 -11.02 -2.65
C PRO A 59 -26.73 -10.82 -1.29
N PRO A 60 -26.74 -9.60 -0.75
CA PRO A 60 -27.42 -9.32 0.52
C PRO A 60 -28.93 -9.49 0.38
N VAL A 61 -29.53 -10.13 1.38
CA VAL A 61 -30.99 -10.17 1.51
C VAL A 61 -31.41 -8.95 2.31
N LEU A 62 -31.98 -7.96 1.62
CA LEU A 62 -32.45 -6.73 2.27
C LEU A 62 -33.72 -7.00 3.06
N PRO A 63 -33.91 -6.39 4.25
CA PRO A 63 -35.13 -6.44 4.99
C PRO A 63 -36.26 -5.75 4.20
N ALA A 64 -37.49 -6.24 4.36
CA ALA A 64 -38.64 -5.60 3.76
C ALA A 64 -38.79 -4.16 4.27
N GLU A 65 -39.09 -3.24 3.36
CA GLU A 65 -39.29 -1.84 3.71
C GLU A 65 -40.59 -1.64 4.48
N PRO A 66 -40.55 -1.21 5.75
CA PRO A 66 -41.74 -0.96 6.53
C PRO A 66 -42.30 0.42 6.22
N GLN A 67 -43.59 0.62 6.57
CA GLN A 67 -44.14 1.97 6.59
C GLN A 67 -43.69 2.67 7.87
N PHE A 68 -42.78 3.64 7.73
CA PHE A 68 -42.23 4.37 8.86
C PHE A 68 -43.25 5.31 9.49
N LYS A 69 -43.46 5.20 10.79
CA LYS A 69 -44.31 6.09 11.59
C LYS A 69 -43.49 6.90 12.60
N THR A 70 -42.34 6.40 12.98
CA THR A 70 -41.45 7.02 13.97
C THR A 70 -40.03 7.07 13.49
N PHE A 71 -39.24 8.02 14.02
CA PHE A 71 -37.79 8.10 13.76
C PHE A 71 -37.04 6.84 14.22
N GLY A 72 -37.49 6.23 15.31
CA GLY A 72 -36.91 4.98 15.82
C GLY A 72 -37.04 3.82 14.83
N GLU A 73 -38.15 3.72 14.11
CA GLU A 73 -38.36 2.70 13.08
C GLU A 73 -37.43 2.92 11.88
N VAL A 74 -37.26 4.18 11.46
CA VAL A 74 -36.28 4.53 10.42
C VAL A 74 -34.87 4.13 10.82
N TYR A 75 -34.47 4.47 12.04
CA TYR A 75 -33.13 4.13 12.55
C TYR A 75 -32.93 2.61 12.66
N GLY A 76 -33.94 1.88 13.17
CA GLY A 76 -33.91 0.43 13.25
C GLY A 76 -33.76 -0.24 11.86
N TYR A 77 -34.54 0.24 10.88
CA TYR A 77 -34.45 -0.23 9.50
C TYR A 77 -33.06 0.05 8.87
N MET A 78 -32.55 1.26 9.04
CA MET A 78 -31.21 1.61 8.55
C MET A 78 -30.12 0.67 9.12
N ASN A 79 -30.16 0.39 10.43
CA ASN A 79 -29.24 -0.55 11.05
C ASN A 79 -29.36 -1.98 10.48
N ALA A 80 -30.62 -2.43 10.25
CA ALA A 80 -30.86 -3.74 9.65
C ALA A 80 -30.33 -3.81 8.20
N VAL A 81 -30.48 -2.76 7.41
CA VAL A 81 -29.91 -2.66 6.05
C VAL A 81 -28.40 -2.68 6.11
N ILE A 82 -27.77 -1.89 6.99
CA ILE A 82 -26.31 -1.88 7.16
C ILE A 82 -25.82 -3.28 7.53
N ALA A 83 -26.43 -3.94 8.50
CA ALA A 83 -26.08 -5.30 8.90
C ALA A 83 -26.23 -6.32 7.76
N ALA A 84 -27.29 -6.19 6.94
CA ALA A 84 -27.51 -7.06 5.79
C ALA A 84 -26.53 -6.81 4.64
N THR A 85 -26.10 -5.55 4.44
CA THR A 85 -25.19 -5.16 3.34
C THR A 85 -23.70 -5.28 3.69
N THR A 86 -23.38 -5.39 4.99
CA THR A 86 -22.01 -5.59 5.49
C THR A 86 -21.84 -6.91 6.24
N PRO A 87 -22.16 -8.06 5.62
CA PRO A 87 -21.96 -9.34 6.27
C PRO A 87 -20.48 -9.58 6.56
N THR A 88 -20.18 -10.36 7.59
CA THR A 88 -18.79 -10.69 7.99
C THR A 88 -17.95 -11.21 6.83
N GLN A 89 -18.55 -11.97 5.90
CA GLN A 89 -17.88 -12.47 4.70
C GLN A 89 -17.37 -11.31 3.81
N MET A 90 -18.13 -10.23 3.67
CA MET A 90 -17.74 -9.06 2.90
C MET A 90 -16.56 -8.34 3.56
N VAL A 91 -16.60 -8.19 4.88
CA VAL A 91 -15.48 -7.59 5.65
C VAL A 91 -14.20 -8.41 5.50
N ILE A 92 -14.32 -9.73 5.68
CA ILE A 92 -13.18 -10.66 5.50
C ILE A 92 -12.65 -10.62 4.07
N PHE A 93 -13.54 -10.62 3.08
CA PHE A 93 -13.16 -10.54 1.66
C PHE A 93 -12.35 -9.26 1.37
N TRP A 94 -12.85 -8.09 1.78
CA TRP A 94 -12.15 -6.84 1.55
C TRP A 94 -10.82 -6.77 2.32
N ALA A 95 -10.78 -7.23 3.56
CA ALA A 95 -9.56 -7.28 4.35
C ALA A 95 -8.50 -8.17 3.68
N ALA A 96 -8.89 -9.37 3.23
CA ALA A 96 -8.00 -10.29 2.53
C ALA A 96 -7.53 -9.71 1.18
N LEU A 97 -8.42 -9.10 0.41
CA LEU A 97 -8.08 -8.47 -0.87
C LEU A 97 -7.07 -7.34 -0.70
N TYR A 98 -7.29 -6.46 0.28
CA TYR A 98 -6.36 -5.40 0.62
C TYR A 98 -5.00 -5.96 1.04
N TRP A 99 -4.99 -6.94 1.95
CA TRP A 99 -3.75 -7.55 2.43
C TRP A 99 -2.96 -8.17 1.27
N VAL A 100 -3.60 -9.00 0.45
CA VAL A 100 -2.97 -9.61 -0.71
C VAL A 100 -2.42 -8.55 -1.65
N TYR A 101 -3.24 -7.54 -1.99
CA TYR A 101 -2.84 -6.50 -2.92
C TYR A 101 -1.60 -5.73 -2.44
N PHE A 102 -1.60 -5.21 -1.21
CA PHE A 102 -0.51 -4.39 -0.71
C PHE A 102 0.71 -5.22 -0.31
N ALA A 103 0.53 -6.29 0.47
CA ALA A 103 1.64 -7.07 0.99
C ALA A 103 2.44 -7.75 -0.13
N PHE A 104 1.75 -8.39 -1.09
CA PHE A 104 2.44 -9.05 -2.21
C PHE A 104 3.11 -8.08 -3.16
N GLN A 105 2.48 -6.97 -3.48
CA GLN A 105 3.07 -6.01 -4.40
C GLN A 105 4.27 -5.28 -3.79
N GLU A 106 4.22 -4.91 -2.50
CA GLU A 106 5.35 -4.28 -1.82
C GLU A 106 6.52 -5.26 -1.59
N ALA A 107 6.24 -6.55 -1.36
CA ALA A 107 7.25 -7.60 -1.27
C ALA A 107 7.80 -8.04 -2.64
N SER A 108 7.13 -7.70 -3.74
CA SER A 108 7.52 -8.08 -5.09
C SER A 108 8.84 -7.40 -5.53
N PRO A 109 9.51 -7.87 -6.61
CA PRO A 109 10.67 -7.18 -7.17
C PRO A 109 10.42 -5.72 -7.55
N ALA A 110 9.17 -5.35 -7.84
CA ALA A 110 8.79 -3.99 -8.16
C ALA A 110 8.78 -3.05 -6.94
N GLN A 111 8.67 -3.60 -5.73
CA GLN A 111 8.64 -2.87 -4.45
C GLN A 111 7.63 -1.71 -4.46
N ALA A 112 6.52 -1.88 -5.15
CA ALA A 112 5.50 -0.84 -5.27
C ALA A 112 4.18 -1.44 -5.73
N THR A 113 3.08 -0.86 -5.24
CA THR A 113 1.74 -1.10 -5.76
C THR A 113 1.57 -0.51 -7.16
N LEU A 114 0.52 -0.87 -7.87
CA LEU A 114 0.27 -0.36 -9.22
C LEU A 114 0.19 1.18 -9.24
N GLY A 115 -0.52 1.79 -8.28
CA GLY A 115 -0.59 3.25 -8.17
C GLY A 115 0.76 3.90 -7.87
N LYS A 116 1.56 3.30 -6.98
CA LYS A 116 2.92 3.77 -6.70
C LYS A 116 3.83 3.64 -7.92
N ARG A 117 3.72 2.54 -8.67
CA ARG A 117 4.49 2.32 -9.91
C ARG A 117 4.15 3.35 -10.99
N ALA A 118 2.87 3.65 -11.17
CA ALA A 118 2.42 4.64 -12.14
C ALA A 118 3.04 6.03 -11.90
N LEU A 119 3.38 6.34 -10.64
CA LEU A 119 4.00 7.60 -10.24
C LEU A 119 5.51 7.49 -9.97
N GLY A 120 6.14 6.38 -10.35
CA GLY A 120 7.59 6.17 -10.18
C GLY A 120 8.04 6.01 -8.73
N LEU A 121 7.10 5.72 -7.80
CA LEU A 121 7.42 5.51 -6.39
C LEU A 121 7.82 4.05 -6.13
N ARG A 122 8.80 3.87 -5.24
CA ARG A 122 9.21 2.56 -4.72
C ARG A 122 9.21 2.57 -3.20
N VAL A 123 8.93 1.41 -2.62
CA VAL A 123 8.98 1.17 -1.17
C VAL A 123 10.27 0.42 -0.86
N SER A 124 11.09 0.97 0.03
CA SER A 124 12.31 0.32 0.53
C SER A 124 12.26 0.20 2.05
N SER A 125 13.05 -0.71 2.61
CA SER A 125 13.31 -0.72 4.05
C SER A 125 14.10 0.53 4.45
N VAL A 126 14.13 0.84 5.74
CA VAL A 126 14.93 1.96 6.29
C VAL A 126 16.41 1.80 5.95
N GLU A 127 16.88 0.57 5.79
CA GLU A 127 18.25 0.22 5.41
C GLU A 127 18.48 0.23 3.88
N GLY A 128 17.48 0.67 3.08
CA GLY A 128 17.58 0.72 1.62
C GLY A 128 17.35 -0.62 0.90
N GLY A 129 17.12 -1.71 1.64
CA GLY A 129 16.90 -3.06 1.11
C GLY A 129 15.47 -3.31 0.64
N ARG A 130 15.23 -4.51 0.08
CA ARG A 130 13.89 -5.00 -0.29
C ARG A 130 13.07 -5.30 0.97
N LEU A 131 11.77 -5.02 0.90
CA LEU A 131 10.83 -5.49 1.91
C LEU A 131 10.56 -6.98 1.72
N ASP A 132 10.68 -7.73 2.82
CA ASP A 132 10.17 -9.08 2.93
C ASP A 132 8.65 -9.06 3.16
N LEU A 133 7.96 -10.14 2.79
CA LEU A 133 6.50 -10.28 2.93
C LEU A 133 6.05 -10.06 4.38
N ALA A 134 6.81 -10.54 5.36
CA ALA A 134 6.52 -10.34 6.77
C ALA A 134 6.54 -8.85 7.16
N LYS A 135 7.57 -8.12 6.74
CA LYS A 135 7.69 -6.67 6.99
C LYS A 135 6.61 -5.87 6.24
N ALA A 136 6.28 -6.27 5.00
CA ALA A 136 5.20 -5.66 4.24
C ALA A 136 3.84 -5.88 4.93
N THR A 137 3.57 -7.09 5.42
CA THR A 137 2.36 -7.42 6.20
C THR A 137 2.26 -6.59 7.48
N LEU A 138 3.34 -6.53 8.27
CA LEU A 138 3.36 -5.74 9.50
C LEU A 138 3.13 -4.25 9.25
N ARG A 139 3.57 -3.74 8.12
CA ARG A 139 3.35 -2.35 7.72
C ARG A 139 1.90 -2.06 7.34
N THR A 140 1.23 -3.01 6.71
CA THR A 140 -0.17 -2.87 6.29
C THR A 140 -1.16 -3.20 7.40
N TRP A 141 -0.75 -3.98 8.42
CA TRP A 141 -1.58 -4.40 9.53
C TRP A 141 -2.32 -3.28 10.28
N PRO A 142 -1.70 -2.12 10.60
CA PRO A 142 -2.40 -1.05 11.32
C PRO A 142 -3.63 -0.50 10.58
N MET A 143 -3.73 -0.68 9.26
CA MET A 143 -4.89 -0.24 8.49
C MET A 143 -6.15 -1.08 8.79
N TYR A 144 -6.00 -2.27 9.38
CA TYR A 144 -7.10 -3.19 9.69
C TYR A 144 -7.57 -3.10 11.14
N LEU A 145 -6.81 -2.46 12.03
CA LEU A 145 -7.16 -2.31 13.45
C LEU A 145 -8.53 -1.65 13.68
N PRO A 146 -8.92 -0.58 12.94
CA PRO A 146 -10.24 0.01 13.10
C PRO A 146 -11.39 -0.93 12.69
N ALA A 147 -11.15 -1.82 11.71
CA ALA A 147 -12.16 -2.77 11.22
C ALA A 147 -12.32 -3.99 12.15
N ALA A 148 -11.32 -4.28 12.98
CA ALA A 148 -11.38 -5.36 13.96
C ALA A 148 -12.00 -4.92 15.31
N ALA A 149 -12.20 -3.61 15.50
CA ALA A 149 -12.75 -3.02 16.72
C ALA A 149 -14.26 -2.71 16.62
N LEU A 150 -14.91 -2.99 15.49
CA LEU A 150 -16.35 -2.87 15.22
C LEU A 150 -17.02 -4.24 15.23
#